data_4235e182c9a24ecde9d5d5a84d12f9e8
#
_entry.id   4235e182c9a24ecde9d5d5a84d12f9e8
#
_cell.length_a   1.000
_cell.length_b   1.000
_cell.length_c   1.000
_cell.angle_alpha   90.00
_cell.angle_beta   90.00
_cell.angle_gamma   90.00
#
_symmetry.space_group_name_H-M   'P 1'
#
loop_
_entity.id
_entity.type
_entity.pdbx_description
1 polymer ?
#
loop_
_entity_poly.entity_id
_entity_poly.type
_entity_poly.pdbx_seq_one_letter_code
_entity_poly.pdbx_strand_id
1 'polypeptide(L)'
;RGGGRGRRDGVLTRAGGPVRTDNGTRRRKTIRDMYIAIAGNIGSGKTTLTQMLTERYDARSYLEESNNPYIGDFYEDMNRWSFNLQISFLGSRIQQTMDMLSETGRGDIIQDRTIYEDAHIFAENLHEMGLMATRDIETYMKIFHLVTALIPKPDLLIYLKASVPTLISQIRKRGREYEMNIDEAYLGRLNDKYNHWIDNLYDGEVLVIDKDHEDFVSDPAVLEKICARLDALRATAK
;
A
#
# COMPACT_ATOMS: atom_id res chain seq x y z
N ARG A 1 25.98 72.35 -27.07
CA ARG A 1 25.66 72.47 -28.51
C ARG A 1 24.84 71.24 -28.91
N GLY A 2 23.63 71.37 -29.05
CA GLY A 2 22.72 71.82 -30.03
C GLY A 2 21.95 70.55 -30.42
N GLY A 3 20.72 70.44 -30.28
CA GLY A 3 19.61 71.14 -30.73
C GLY A 3 18.79 70.22 -31.60
N GLY A 4 17.47 70.24 -31.43
CA GLY A 4 16.65 69.81 -32.55
C GLY A 4 15.38 69.09 -32.11
N ARG A 5 14.32 69.84 -31.92
CA ARG A 5 12.90 69.46 -31.78
C ARG A 5 12.37 68.83 -33.06
N GLY A 6 11.41 67.97 -32.93
CA GLY A 6 10.53 67.50 -34.00
C GLY A 6 9.30 66.76 -33.50
N ARG A 7 8.24 67.52 -33.20
CA ARG A 7 6.89 67.03 -33.12
C ARG A 7 6.41 66.58 -34.50
N ARG A 8 5.62 65.55 -34.57
CA ARG A 8 4.38 65.47 -35.39
C ARG A 8 3.45 64.38 -34.94
N ASP A 9 2.24 64.78 -34.87
CA ASP A 9 0.99 64.15 -34.58
C ASP A 9 0.69 63.00 -35.55
N GLY A 10 -0.18 62.08 -35.10
CA GLY A 10 -0.98 61.35 -36.08
C GLY A 10 -1.55 60.03 -35.66
N VAL A 11 -2.83 60.08 -35.31
CA VAL A 11 -3.86 59.12 -35.67
C VAL A 11 -4.12 57.91 -34.72
N LEU A 12 -5.18 58.05 -33.98
CA LEU A 12 -6.02 57.01 -33.38
C LEU A 12 -6.45 55.98 -34.42
N THR A 13 -6.22 54.72 -34.16
CA THR A 13 -7.04 53.63 -34.67
C THR A 13 -7.40 52.69 -33.53
N ARG A 14 -8.70 52.63 -33.22
CA ARG A 14 -9.35 51.61 -32.43
C ARG A 14 -9.22 50.28 -33.14
N ALA A 15 -8.80 49.25 -32.46
CA ALA A 15 -9.16 47.88 -32.82
C ALA A 15 -9.02 46.90 -31.64
N GLY A 16 -10.07 46.25 -31.30
CA GLY A 16 -10.14 44.87 -30.87
C GLY A 16 -9.65 44.61 -29.45
N GLY A 17 -10.55 44.65 -28.47
CA GLY A 17 -10.29 44.00 -27.19
C GLY A 17 -10.13 42.49 -27.36
N PRO A 18 -9.25 41.86 -26.56
CA PRO A 18 -9.10 40.39 -26.62
C PRO A 18 -10.39 39.73 -26.13
N VAL A 19 -10.92 38.85 -26.98
CA VAL A 19 -11.96 37.87 -26.64
C VAL A 19 -11.44 37.06 -25.45
N ARG A 20 -12.05 37.26 -24.29
CA ARG A 20 -11.89 36.36 -23.16
C ARG A 20 -12.52 35.01 -23.58
N THR A 21 -11.68 34.08 -23.99
CA THR A 21 -12.05 32.68 -23.98
C THR A 21 -12.12 32.26 -22.51
N ASP A 22 -13.33 32.14 -22.04
CA ASP A 22 -13.68 31.54 -20.76
C ASP A 22 -13.27 30.05 -20.86
N ASN A 23 -12.01 29.76 -20.54
CA ASN A 23 -11.58 28.41 -20.27
C ASN A 23 -12.23 28.01 -18.94
N GLY A 24 -13.44 27.49 -19.06
CA GLY A 24 -14.14 26.82 -17.99
C GLY A 24 -13.28 25.73 -17.41
N THR A 25 -12.40 26.09 -16.49
CA THR A 25 -11.82 25.17 -15.55
C THR A 25 -12.96 24.58 -14.75
N ARG A 26 -13.51 23.45 -15.24
CA ARG A 26 -14.28 22.55 -14.41
C ARG A 26 -13.47 22.37 -13.13
N ARG A 27 -13.91 23.00 -12.04
CA ARG A 27 -13.46 22.66 -10.70
C ARG A 27 -13.67 21.16 -10.57
N ARG A 28 -12.61 20.35 -10.79
CA ARG A 28 -12.58 18.98 -10.33
C ARG A 28 -12.91 19.08 -8.85
N LYS A 29 -14.02 18.51 -8.43
CA LYS A 29 -14.35 18.26 -7.04
C LYS A 29 -13.09 17.64 -6.48
N THR A 30 -12.42 18.28 -5.56
CA THR A 30 -11.19 17.79 -4.92
C THR A 30 -11.61 16.52 -4.15
N ILE A 31 -11.45 15.38 -4.79
CA ILE A 31 -11.56 14.10 -4.13
C ILE A 31 -10.35 14.09 -3.20
N ARG A 32 -10.55 13.89 -1.90
CA ARG A 32 -9.49 13.76 -0.91
C ARG A 32 -8.60 12.61 -1.34
N ASP A 33 -7.27 12.82 -1.34
CA ASP A 33 -6.30 11.76 -1.55
C ASP A 33 -6.53 10.66 -0.52
N MET A 34 -6.52 9.40 -0.95
CA MET A 34 -6.73 8.24 -0.08
C MET A 34 -5.44 7.48 0.12
N TYR A 35 -5.21 7.04 1.35
CA TYR A 35 -4.22 6.04 1.69
C TYR A 35 -4.89 4.67 1.75
N ILE A 36 -4.63 3.83 0.74
CA ILE A 36 -5.17 2.48 0.60
C ILE A 36 -4.04 1.49 0.89
N ALA A 37 -4.30 0.53 1.77
CA ALA A 37 -3.36 -0.55 2.02
C ALA A 37 -3.93 -1.89 1.55
N ILE A 38 -3.06 -2.77 1.04
CA ILE A 38 -3.44 -4.11 0.59
C ILE A 38 -2.79 -5.12 1.51
N ALA A 39 -3.62 -5.84 2.26
CA ALA A 39 -3.25 -6.87 3.21
C ALA A 39 -3.53 -8.28 2.68
N GLY A 40 -2.81 -9.26 3.20
CA GLY A 40 -3.03 -10.67 2.88
C GLY A 40 -1.78 -11.51 3.00
N ASN A 41 -1.97 -12.81 3.07
CA ASN A 41 -0.91 -13.78 3.31
C ASN A 41 0.12 -13.84 2.16
N ILE A 42 1.21 -14.57 2.37
CA ILE A 42 2.22 -14.86 1.34
C ILE A 42 1.52 -15.55 0.16
N GLY A 43 1.73 -15.06 -1.06
CA GLY A 43 1.10 -15.62 -2.27
C GLY A 43 -0.32 -15.13 -2.56
N SER A 44 -0.94 -14.26 -1.75
CA SER A 44 -2.33 -13.80 -1.98
C SER A 44 -2.51 -12.87 -3.20
N GLY A 45 -1.41 -12.35 -3.79
CA GLY A 45 -1.48 -11.48 -4.97
C GLY A 45 -1.49 -9.99 -4.66
N LYS A 46 -1.10 -9.57 -3.46
CA LYS A 46 -1.03 -8.16 -3.03
C LYS A 46 -0.32 -7.26 -4.04
N THR A 47 0.92 -7.62 -4.39
CA THR A 47 1.75 -6.82 -5.30
C THR A 47 1.08 -6.64 -6.67
N THR A 48 0.44 -7.68 -7.18
CA THR A 48 -0.29 -7.62 -8.45
C THR A 48 -1.47 -6.64 -8.36
N LEU A 49 -2.29 -6.76 -7.32
CA LEU A 49 -3.42 -5.84 -7.13
C LEU A 49 -2.93 -4.40 -6.89
N THR A 50 -1.86 -4.21 -6.11
CA THR A 50 -1.24 -2.90 -5.91
C THR A 50 -0.88 -2.26 -7.24
N GLN A 51 -0.20 -2.97 -8.13
CA GLN A 51 0.18 -2.46 -9.46
C GLN A 51 -1.04 -2.11 -10.30
N MET A 52 -2.04 -3.02 -10.39
CA MET A 52 -3.26 -2.80 -11.18
C MET A 52 -4.04 -1.57 -10.70
N LEU A 53 -4.20 -1.40 -9.39
CA LEU A 53 -4.89 -0.24 -8.84
C LEU A 53 -4.07 1.05 -8.98
N THR A 54 -2.73 0.96 -8.87
CA THR A 54 -1.82 2.08 -9.09
C THR A 54 -1.97 2.65 -10.51
N GLU A 55 -1.98 1.78 -11.51
CA GLU A 55 -2.22 2.16 -12.91
C GLU A 55 -3.63 2.71 -13.13
N ARG A 56 -4.64 2.07 -12.55
CA ARG A 56 -6.05 2.46 -12.72
C ARG A 56 -6.37 3.83 -12.15
N TYR A 57 -5.78 4.18 -11.00
CA TYR A 57 -6.09 5.42 -10.27
C TYR A 57 -5.01 6.51 -10.41
N ASP A 58 -3.97 6.27 -11.21
CA ASP A 58 -2.79 7.15 -11.30
C ASP A 58 -2.23 7.48 -9.90
N ALA A 59 -2.18 6.44 -9.06
CA ALA A 59 -1.76 6.51 -7.67
C ALA A 59 -0.25 6.28 -7.53
N ARG A 60 0.30 6.57 -6.36
CA ARG A 60 1.66 6.19 -5.99
C ARG A 60 1.64 4.87 -5.25
N SER A 61 2.57 3.97 -5.61
CA SER A 61 2.67 2.67 -4.96
C SER A 61 3.89 2.58 -4.05
N TYR A 62 3.71 1.91 -2.92
CA TYR A 62 4.76 1.52 -2.00
C TYR A 62 4.75 -0.01 -1.89
N LEU A 63 5.69 -0.65 -2.57
CA LEU A 63 5.77 -2.11 -2.64
C LEU A 63 6.59 -2.65 -1.46
N GLU A 64 6.32 -3.91 -1.09
CA GLU A 64 7.15 -4.63 -0.12
C GLU A 64 8.58 -4.81 -0.69
N GLU A 65 9.58 -4.61 0.17
CA GLU A 65 10.97 -4.81 -0.21
C GLU A 65 11.23 -6.30 -0.50
N SER A 66 11.59 -6.60 -1.75
CA SER A 66 11.85 -7.97 -2.19
C SER A 66 13.29 -8.43 -1.91
N ASN A 67 14.20 -7.50 -1.61
CA ASN A 67 15.63 -7.75 -1.46
C ASN A 67 16.09 -7.65 0.00
N ASN A 68 15.26 -8.12 0.95
CA ASN A 68 15.64 -8.13 2.34
C ASN A 68 16.85 -9.07 2.55
N PRO A 69 17.96 -8.59 3.15
CA PRO A 69 19.20 -9.37 3.26
C PRO A 69 19.07 -10.59 4.16
N TYR A 70 18.04 -10.66 5.00
CA TYR A 70 17.83 -11.76 5.94
C TYR A 70 16.82 -12.81 5.46
N ILE A 71 16.16 -12.60 4.32
CA ILE A 71 15.02 -13.46 3.96
C ILE A 71 15.44 -14.87 3.58
N GLY A 72 16.57 -15.04 2.89
CA GLY A 72 17.16 -16.35 2.59
C GLY A 72 17.57 -17.09 3.86
N ASP A 73 18.40 -16.45 4.67
CA ASP A 73 18.89 -17.00 5.94
C ASP A 73 17.73 -17.37 6.89
N PHE A 74 16.67 -16.59 6.91
CA PHE A 74 15.47 -16.86 7.70
C PHE A 74 14.79 -18.18 7.32
N TYR A 75 14.63 -18.47 6.04
CA TYR A 75 14.03 -19.74 5.61
C TYR A 75 14.94 -20.94 5.85
N GLU A 76 16.26 -20.74 5.96
CA GLU A 76 17.21 -21.77 6.34
C GLU A 76 17.23 -22.03 7.86
N ASP A 77 17.20 -20.97 8.68
CA ASP A 77 17.18 -21.06 10.15
C ASP A 77 16.30 -19.96 10.76
N MET A 78 14.99 -20.24 10.82
CA MET A 78 14.01 -19.30 11.39
C MET A 78 14.33 -18.93 12.85
N ASN A 79 14.82 -19.88 13.65
CA ASN A 79 15.12 -19.63 15.07
C ASN A 79 16.23 -18.58 15.24
N ARG A 80 17.23 -18.64 14.37
CA ARG A 80 18.36 -17.69 14.42
C ARG A 80 18.00 -16.31 13.87
N TRP A 81 17.19 -16.24 12.82
CA TRP A 81 17.05 -15.03 12.02
C TRP A 81 15.69 -14.31 12.15
N SER A 82 14.73 -14.86 12.92
CA SER A 82 13.39 -14.26 13.06
C SER A 82 13.43 -12.81 13.50
N PHE A 83 14.15 -12.47 14.55
CA PHE A 83 14.22 -11.08 15.03
C PHE A 83 14.92 -10.17 14.02
N ASN A 84 16.02 -10.62 13.41
CA ASN A 84 16.76 -9.83 12.44
C ASN A 84 15.90 -9.50 11.20
N LEU A 85 15.16 -10.49 10.69
CA LEU A 85 14.25 -10.30 9.57
C LEU A 85 13.14 -9.31 9.91
N GLN A 86 12.45 -9.51 11.06
CA GLN A 86 11.33 -8.67 11.44
C GLN A 86 11.74 -7.22 11.75
N ILE A 87 12.89 -7.00 12.38
CA ILE A 87 13.37 -5.65 12.65
C ILE A 87 13.84 -4.94 11.37
N SER A 88 14.36 -5.69 10.40
CA SER A 88 14.70 -5.16 9.07
C SER A 88 13.46 -4.72 8.31
N PHE A 89 12.39 -5.55 8.28
CA PHE A 89 11.11 -5.15 7.70
C PHE A 89 10.52 -3.93 8.40
N LEU A 90 10.55 -3.89 9.73
CA LEU A 90 10.07 -2.74 10.49
C LEU A 90 10.82 -1.45 10.08
N GLY A 91 12.14 -1.52 9.94
CA GLY A 91 12.95 -0.38 9.46
C GLY A 91 12.54 0.09 8.07
N SER A 92 12.37 -0.83 7.11
CA SER A 92 11.92 -0.51 5.75
C SER A 92 10.51 0.10 5.75
N ARG A 93 9.58 -0.38 6.59
CA ARG A 93 8.23 0.19 6.74
C ARG A 93 8.25 1.60 7.31
N ILE A 94 9.10 1.84 8.30
CA ILE A 94 9.28 3.18 8.86
C ILE A 94 9.76 4.15 7.76
N GLN A 95 10.75 3.76 6.98
CA GLN A 95 11.25 4.58 5.89
C GLN A 95 10.16 4.86 4.86
N GLN A 96 9.45 3.83 4.37
CA GLN A 96 8.33 3.99 3.44
C GLN A 96 7.27 4.96 3.99
N THR A 97 6.94 4.83 5.26
CA THR A 97 5.93 5.69 5.89
C THR A 97 6.40 7.14 5.97
N MET A 98 7.67 7.38 6.26
CA MET A 98 8.23 8.72 6.24
C MET A 98 8.22 9.33 4.84
N ASP A 99 8.50 8.54 3.82
CA ASP A 99 8.42 8.97 2.41
C ASP A 99 6.97 9.32 2.05
N MET A 100 6.00 8.48 2.42
CA MET A 100 4.57 8.74 2.24
C MET A 100 4.12 10.05 2.88
N LEU A 101 4.53 10.32 4.12
CA LEU A 101 4.21 11.55 4.85
C LEU A 101 4.81 12.79 4.20
N SER A 102 6.04 12.70 3.68
CA SER A 102 6.71 13.80 2.98
C SER A 102 6.01 14.19 1.67
N GLU A 103 5.20 13.30 1.12
CA GLU A 103 4.52 13.44 -0.15
C GLU A 103 2.99 13.62 -0.03
N THR A 104 2.48 13.86 1.18
CA THR A 104 1.05 14.10 1.42
C THR A 104 0.50 15.22 0.52
N GLY A 105 -0.70 15.02 -0.02
CA GLY A 105 -1.34 15.97 -0.93
C GLY A 105 -0.94 15.84 -2.41
N ARG A 106 -0.22 14.79 -2.79
CA ARG A 106 0.21 14.52 -4.18
C ARG A 106 -0.55 13.39 -4.87
N GLY A 107 -1.76 13.08 -4.43
CA GLY A 107 -2.61 12.03 -4.97
C GLY A 107 -2.68 10.79 -4.08
N ASP A 108 -3.43 9.80 -4.52
CA ASP A 108 -3.65 8.55 -3.79
C ASP A 108 -2.35 7.77 -3.56
N ILE A 109 -2.35 7.03 -2.46
CA ILE A 109 -1.27 6.12 -2.08
C ILE A 109 -1.84 4.72 -1.98
N ILE A 110 -1.15 3.73 -2.59
CA ILE A 110 -1.49 2.32 -2.47
C ILE A 110 -0.25 1.59 -1.94
N GLN A 111 -0.38 0.97 -0.76
CA GLN A 111 0.71 0.26 -0.09
C GLN A 111 0.49 -1.26 -0.11
N ASP A 112 1.51 -2.00 -0.55
CA ASP A 112 1.59 -3.46 -0.43
C ASP A 112 2.10 -3.81 0.96
N ARG A 113 1.23 -4.33 1.81
CA ARG A 113 1.46 -4.70 3.20
C ARG A 113 1.75 -3.52 4.12
N THR A 114 1.23 -3.57 5.32
CA THR A 114 1.33 -2.53 6.34
C THR A 114 2.25 -2.94 7.48
N ILE A 115 2.69 -1.96 8.25
CA ILE A 115 3.42 -2.16 9.51
C ILE A 115 2.59 -2.97 10.54
N TYR A 116 1.25 -2.90 10.46
CA TYR A 116 0.35 -3.64 11.35
C TYR A 116 0.42 -5.15 11.11
N GLU A 117 0.52 -5.58 9.83
CA GLU A 117 0.68 -6.99 9.47
C GLU A 117 2.03 -7.53 9.93
N ASP A 118 3.11 -6.73 9.74
CA ASP A 118 4.45 -7.13 10.17
C ASP A 118 4.48 -7.42 11.68
N ALA A 119 3.76 -6.63 12.49
CA ALA A 119 3.66 -6.84 13.94
C ALA A 119 2.69 -7.97 14.32
N HIS A 120 1.40 -7.82 13.99
CA HIS A 120 0.34 -8.68 14.52
C HIS A 120 0.24 -10.04 13.82
N ILE A 121 0.75 -10.16 12.59
CA ILE A 121 0.71 -11.43 11.86
C ILE A 121 2.07 -12.13 11.95
N PHE A 122 3.15 -11.46 11.54
CA PHE A 122 4.45 -12.13 11.37
C PHE A 122 5.25 -12.18 12.67
N ALA A 123 5.50 -11.06 13.34
CA ALA A 123 6.33 -11.03 14.54
C ALA A 123 5.68 -11.79 15.70
N GLU A 124 4.39 -11.59 15.95
CA GLU A 124 3.65 -12.33 16.98
C GLU A 124 3.59 -13.83 16.69
N ASN A 125 3.37 -14.23 15.42
CA ASN A 125 3.39 -15.66 15.05
C ASN A 125 4.75 -16.32 15.34
N LEU A 126 5.85 -15.65 14.99
CA LEU A 126 7.20 -16.16 15.26
C LEU A 126 7.48 -16.30 16.75
N HIS A 127 6.98 -15.36 17.57
CA HIS A 127 7.06 -15.46 19.02
C HIS A 127 6.24 -16.63 19.56
N GLU A 128 4.99 -16.81 19.14
CA GLU A 128 4.13 -17.93 19.56
C GLU A 128 4.68 -19.31 19.14
N MET A 129 5.39 -19.37 18.02
CA MET A 129 6.11 -20.56 17.58
C MET A 129 7.40 -20.81 18.37
N GLY A 130 7.79 -19.93 19.30
CA GLY A 130 9.05 -20.02 20.04
C GLY A 130 10.30 -19.68 19.22
N LEU A 131 10.13 -19.11 18.02
CA LEU A 131 11.21 -18.72 17.11
C LEU A 131 11.72 -17.30 17.35
N MET A 132 11.05 -16.53 18.19
CA MET A 132 11.45 -15.20 18.66
C MET A 132 11.33 -15.12 20.17
N ALA A 133 12.41 -14.77 20.86
CA ALA A 133 12.42 -14.69 22.33
C ALA A 133 11.49 -13.58 22.85
N THR A 134 10.98 -13.72 24.07
CA THR A 134 10.09 -12.72 24.70
C THR A 134 10.70 -11.31 24.73
N ARG A 135 11.98 -11.19 25.11
CA ARG A 135 12.67 -9.88 25.11
C ARG A 135 12.75 -9.24 23.70
N ASP A 136 12.81 -10.07 22.65
CA ASP A 136 12.95 -9.62 21.27
C ASP A 136 11.60 -9.10 20.73
N ILE A 137 10.52 -9.84 20.98
CA ILE A 137 9.18 -9.36 20.61
C ILE A 137 8.77 -8.12 21.42
N GLU A 138 9.10 -8.03 22.72
CA GLU A 138 8.85 -6.84 23.51
C GLU A 138 9.60 -5.62 22.97
N THR A 139 10.86 -5.80 22.55
CA THR A 139 11.64 -4.73 21.92
C THR A 139 11.04 -4.30 20.58
N TYR A 140 10.66 -5.25 19.74
CA TYR A 140 9.98 -5.01 18.47
C TYR A 140 8.68 -4.23 18.67
N MET A 141 7.80 -4.71 19.55
CA MET A 141 6.49 -4.09 19.83
C MET A 141 6.63 -2.69 20.42
N LYS A 142 7.66 -2.44 21.24
CA LYS A 142 7.93 -1.09 21.73
C LYS A 142 8.23 -0.11 20.58
N ILE A 143 9.05 -0.51 19.62
CA ILE A 143 9.37 0.32 18.44
C ILE A 143 8.11 0.49 17.58
N PHE A 144 7.37 -0.59 17.33
CA PHE A 144 6.11 -0.57 16.59
C PHE A 144 5.12 0.43 17.18
N HIS A 145 4.86 0.38 18.49
CA HIS A 145 3.92 1.32 19.14
C HIS A 145 4.38 2.78 19.07
N LEU A 146 5.68 3.04 19.23
CA LEU A 146 6.22 4.40 19.10
C LEU A 146 6.00 4.96 17.69
N VAL A 147 6.20 4.13 16.67
CA VAL A 147 6.04 4.55 15.26
C VAL A 147 4.57 4.71 14.90
N THR A 148 3.73 3.75 15.25
CA THR A 148 2.29 3.78 14.90
C THR A 148 1.52 4.91 15.58
N ALA A 149 2.03 5.45 16.68
CA ALA A 149 1.48 6.65 17.30
C ALA A 149 1.73 7.93 16.47
N LEU A 150 2.65 7.90 15.51
CA LEU A 150 3.06 9.05 14.71
C LEU A 150 2.59 9.00 13.25
N ILE A 151 2.09 7.84 12.80
CA ILE A 151 1.72 7.62 11.40
C ILE A 151 0.20 7.51 11.22
N PRO A 152 -0.35 7.96 10.08
CA PRO A 152 -1.77 7.76 9.79
C PRO A 152 -2.09 6.29 9.55
N LYS A 153 -3.30 5.88 9.93
CA LYS A 153 -3.86 4.60 9.50
C LYS A 153 -4.33 4.69 8.05
N PRO A 154 -4.36 3.57 7.30
CA PRO A 154 -5.01 3.53 6.01
C PRO A 154 -6.47 4.02 6.09
N ASP A 155 -6.91 4.80 5.10
CA ASP A 155 -8.32 5.16 4.94
C ASP A 155 -9.14 3.92 4.56
N LEU A 156 -8.53 2.96 3.86
CA LEU A 156 -9.12 1.68 3.48
C LEU A 156 -8.07 0.58 3.49
N LEU A 157 -8.40 -0.56 4.09
CA LEU A 157 -7.64 -1.80 3.99
C LEU A 157 -8.35 -2.77 3.03
N ILE A 158 -7.66 -3.19 1.98
CA ILE A 158 -8.13 -4.27 1.10
C ILE A 158 -7.51 -5.58 1.57
N TYR A 159 -8.32 -6.48 2.12
CA TYR A 159 -7.85 -7.79 2.58
C TYR A 159 -8.07 -8.87 1.52
N LEU A 160 -6.97 -9.42 1.00
CA LEU A 160 -6.98 -10.56 0.08
C LEU A 160 -7.04 -11.86 0.87
N LYS A 161 -8.24 -12.36 1.09
CA LYS A 161 -8.50 -13.64 1.76
C LYS A 161 -8.31 -14.78 0.75
N ALA A 162 -7.50 -15.78 1.10
CA ALA A 162 -7.24 -16.94 0.26
C ALA A 162 -7.06 -18.20 1.11
N SER A 163 -7.49 -19.34 0.60
CA SER A 163 -7.21 -20.64 1.21
C SER A 163 -5.75 -21.03 1.05
N VAL A 164 -5.24 -21.89 1.95
CA VAL A 164 -3.86 -22.39 1.88
C VAL A 164 -3.55 -23.05 0.53
N PRO A 165 -4.42 -23.89 -0.06
CA PRO A 165 -4.18 -24.44 -1.40
C PRO A 165 -3.99 -23.37 -2.48
N THR A 166 -4.80 -22.31 -2.45
CA THR A 166 -4.67 -21.18 -3.38
C THR A 166 -3.34 -20.47 -3.19
N LEU A 167 -2.93 -20.17 -1.94
CA LEU A 167 -1.65 -19.54 -1.63
C LEU A 167 -0.47 -20.37 -2.16
N ILE A 168 -0.45 -21.67 -1.91
CA ILE A 168 0.62 -22.57 -2.39
C ILE A 168 0.69 -22.58 -3.91
N SER A 169 -0.47 -22.67 -4.58
CA SER A 169 -0.52 -22.61 -6.05
C SER A 169 0.13 -21.32 -6.58
N GLN A 170 -0.18 -20.18 -5.97
CA GLN A 170 0.37 -18.88 -6.37
C GLN A 170 1.86 -18.74 -6.02
N ILE A 171 2.30 -19.25 -4.87
CA ILE A 171 3.72 -19.27 -4.47
C ILE A 171 4.53 -20.07 -5.47
N ARG A 172 4.07 -21.28 -5.85
CA ARG A 172 4.73 -22.14 -6.83
C ARG A 172 4.78 -21.48 -8.22
N LYS A 173 3.69 -20.82 -8.64
CA LYS A 173 3.64 -20.08 -9.91
C LYS A 173 4.62 -18.91 -9.94
N ARG A 174 4.82 -18.21 -8.80
CA ARG A 174 5.78 -17.12 -8.66
C ARG A 174 7.24 -17.60 -8.70
N GLY A 175 7.54 -18.79 -8.16
CA GLY A 175 8.82 -19.48 -8.32
C GLY A 175 10.00 -18.86 -7.56
N ARG A 176 9.78 -18.19 -6.43
CA ARG A 176 10.88 -17.73 -5.57
C ARG A 176 11.50 -18.92 -4.83
N GLU A 177 12.81 -19.16 -5.00
CA GLU A 177 13.50 -20.34 -4.48
C GLU A 177 13.29 -20.54 -2.98
N TYR A 178 13.46 -19.48 -2.18
CA TYR A 178 13.32 -19.53 -0.72
C TYR A 178 11.90 -19.79 -0.22
N GLU A 179 10.87 -19.63 -1.07
CA GLU A 179 9.46 -19.87 -0.73
C GLU A 179 8.97 -21.26 -1.19
N MET A 180 9.73 -21.95 -2.04
CA MET A 180 9.27 -23.21 -2.64
C MET A 180 8.99 -24.32 -1.63
N ASN A 181 9.65 -24.27 -0.47
CA ASN A 181 9.53 -25.25 0.61
C ASN A 181 8.77 -24.69 1.82
N ILE A 182 7.97 -23.64 1.63
CA ILE A 182 7.19 -23.05 2.73
C ILE A 182 6.22 -24.09 3.31
N ASP A 183 6.19 -24.20 4.63
CA ASP A 183 5.32 -25.13 5.33
C ASP A 183 3.85 -24.71 5.23
N GLU A 184 2.98 -25.64 4.82
CA GLU A 184 1.54 -25.43 4.76
C GLU A 184 0.95 -25.06 6.12
N ALA A 185 1.45 -25.67 7.20
CA ALA A 185 1.00 -25.37 8.55
C ALA A 185 1.40 -23.93 8.95
N TYR A 186 2.56 -23.43 8.49
CA TYR A 186 2.94 -22.06 8.69
C TYR A 186 1.99 -21.08 7.97
N LEU A 187 1.65 -21.35 6.71
CA LEU A 187 0.65 -20.56 5.98
C LEU A 187 -0.72 -20.58 6.63
N GLY A 188 -1.13 -21.74 7.16
CA GLY A 188 -2.38 -21.91 7.91
C GLY A 188 -2.41 -21.01 9.15
N ARG A 189 -1.35 -21.04 9.96
CA ARG A 189 -1.22 -20.14 11.13
C ARG A 189 -1.32 -18.67 10.76
N LEU A 190 -0.65 -18.27 9.70
CA LEU A 190 -0.75 -16.88 9.22
C LEU A 190 -2.19 -16.54 8.80
N ASN A 191 -2.91 -17.44 8.11
CA ASN A 191 -4.32 -17.23 7.76
C ASN A 191 -5.21 -17.06 9.00
N ASP A 192 -5.01 -17.89 10.03
CA ASP A 192 -5.75 -17.78 11.29
C ASP A 192 -5.50 -16.42 11.95
N LYS A 193 -4.24 -15.95 11.96
CA LYS A 193 -3.90 -14.63 12.48
C LYS A 193 -4.50 -13.50 11.66
N TYR A 194 -4.48 -13.58 10.32
CA TYR A 194 -5.13 -12.59 9.46
C TYR A 194 -6.64 -12.52 9.75
N ASN A 195 -7.33 -13.65 9.81
CA ASN A 195 -8.76 -13.68 10.12
C ASN A 195 -9.03 -13.08 11.51
N HIS A 196 -8.26 -13.48 12.53
CA HIS A 196 -8.40 -12.94 13.87
C HIS A 196 -8.16 -11.43 13.92
N TRP A 197 -7.11 -10.95 13.26
CA TRP A 197 -6.76 -9.53 13.21
C TRP A 197 -7.85 -8.70 12.53
N ILE A 198 -8.32 -9.13 11.37
CA ILE A 198 -9.38 -8.44 10.62
C ILE A 198 -10.71 -8.44 11.38
N ASP A 199 -11.08 -9.57 11.97
CA ASP A 199 -12.39 -9.74 12.60
C ASP A 199 -12.48 -9.10 14.00
N ASN A 200 -11.34 -8.96 14.72
CA ASN A 200 -11.36 -8.61 16.15
C ASN A 200 -10.47 -7.41 16.54
N LEU A 201 -9.43 -7.10 15.77
CA LEU A 201 -8.41 -6.13 16.20
C LEU A 201 -8.31 -4.90 15.29
N TYR A 202 -8.62 -5.04 13.99
CA TYR A 202 -8.54 -3.94 13.05
C TYR A 202 -9.81 -3.08 13.15
N ASP A 203 -9.65 -1.79 13.45
CA ASP A 203 -10.75 -0.84 13.70
C ASP A 203 -11.03 0.12 12.53
N GLY A 204 -10.41 -0.12 11.35
CA GLY A 204 -10.60 0.69 10.15
C GLY A 204 -11.60 0.08 9.16
N GLU A 205 -11.82 0.81 8.05
CA GLU A 205 -12.65 0.31 6.93
C GLU A 205 -11.93 -0.82 6.21
N VAL A 206 -12.62 -1.95 5.96
CA VAL A 206 -12.06 -3.14 5.30
C VAL A 206 -12.89 -3.55 4.10
N LEU A 207 -12.22 -3.74 2.97
CA LEU A 207 -12.78 -4.38 1.79
C LEU A 207 -12.19 -5.78 1.64
N VAL A 208 -12.99 -6.81 1.90
CA VAL A 208 -12.55 -8.21 1.73
C VAL A 208 -12.76 -8.66 0.29
N ILE A 209 -11.71 -9.26 -0.31
CA ILE A 209 -11.72 -9.90 -1.61
C ILE A 209 -11.41 -11.37 -1.41
N ASP A 210 -12.31 -12.24 -1.81
CA ASP A 210 -12.15 -13.69 -1.72
C ASP A 210 -11.41 -14.21 -2.96
N LYS A 211 -10.11 -14.45 -2.81
CA LYS A 211 -9.22 -14.90 -3.87
C LYS A 211 -9.51 -16.29 -4.40
N ASP A 212 -10.26 -17.11 -3.67
CA ASP A 212 -10.67 -18.43 -4.14
C ASP A 212 -11.78 -18.32 -5.19
N HIS A 213 -12.53 -17.21 -5.20
CA HIS A 213 -13.68 -16.99 -6.09
C HIS A 213 -13.55 -15.71 -6.95
N GLU A 214 -12.68 -14.78 -6.58
CA GLU A 214 -12.50 -13.49 -7.25
C GLU A 214 -11.09 -13.40 -7.87
N ASP A 215 -10.88 -13.96 -9.07
CA ASP A 215 -9.61 -13.88 -9.79
C ASP A 215 -9.53 -12.61 -10.66
N PHE A 216 -9.09 -11.51 -10.05
CA PHE A 216 -8.93 -10.21 -10.71
C PHE A 216 -7.77 -10.16 -11.72
N VAL A 217 -6.96 -11.20 -11.82
CA VAL A 217 -5.84 -11.25 -12.78
C VAL A 217 -6.31 -11.77 -14.12
N SER A 218 -7.08 -12.86 -14.14
CA SER A 218 -7.57 -13.49 -15.37
C SER A 218 -8.95 -13.00 -15.81
N ASP A 219 -9.74 -12.39 -14.89
CA ASP A 219 -11.07 -11.86 -15.22
C ASP A 219 -11.14 -10.32 -15.00
N PRO A 220 -11.08 -9.52 -16.08
CA PRO A 220 -11.22 -8.06 -15.97
C PRO A 220 -12.53 -7.61 -15.34
N ALA A 221 -13.61 -8.39 -15.43
CA ALA A 221 -14.88 -8.04 -14.82
C ALA A 221 -14.81 -8.10 -13.28
N VAL A 222 -13.97 -8.96 -12.72
CA VAL A 222 -13.70 -9.00 -11.28
C VAL A 222 -12.96 -7.74 -10.84
N LEU A 223 -11.93 -7.33 -11.58
CA LEU A 223 -11.21 -6.07 -11.29
C LEU A 223 -12.15 -4.87 -11.31
N GLU A 224 -13.03 -4.76 -12.33
CA GLU A 224 -14.00 -3.67 -12.41
C GLU A 224 -14.99 -3.67 -11.22
N LYS A 225 -15.41 -4.85 -10.73
CA LYS A 225 -16.22 -4.95 -9.50
C LYS A 225 -15.46 -4.44 -8.26
N ILE A 226 -14.16 -4.79 -8.15
CA ILE A 226 -13.31 -4.31 -7.05
C ILE A 226 -13.20 -2.78 -7.13
N CYS A 227 -12.93 -2.23 -8.31
CA CYS A 227 -12.86 -0.79 -8.53
C CYS A 227 -14.18 -0.09 -8.19
N ALA A 228 -15.32 -0.65 -8.61
CA ALA A 228 -16.64 -0.09 -8.29
C ALA A 228 -16.92 -0.06 -6.77
N ARG A 229 -16.53 -1.11 -6.03
CA ARG A 229 -16.63 -1.16 -4.56
C ARG A 229 -15.74 -0.08 -3.92
N LEU A 230 -14.51 0.05 -4.43
CA LEU A 230 -13.56 1.07 -3.97
C LEU A 230 -14.08 2.49 -4.22
N ASP A 231 -14.62 2.75 -5.42
CA ASP A 231 -15.18 4.06 -5.79
C ASP A 231 -16.41 4.42 -4.94
N ALA A 232 -17.24 3.43 -4.60
CA ALA A 232 -18.37 3.62 -3.69
C ALA A 232 -17.91 4.02 -2.28
N LEU A 233 -16.87 3.38 -1.74
CA LEU A 233 -16.28 3.73 -0.44
C LEU A 233 -15.66 5.13 -0.47
N ARG A 234 -14.96 5.49 -1.56
CA ARG A 234 -14.45 6.86 -1.76
C ARG A 234 -15.54 7.93 -1.74
N ALA A 235 -16.69 7.63 -2.31
CA ALA A 235 -17.79 8.59 -2.36
C ALA A 235 -18.43 8.84 -0.98
N THR A 236 -18.31 7.89 -0.05
CA THR A 236 -18.83 7.96 1.33
C THR A 236 -17.82 8.48 2.35
N ALA A 237 -16.54 8.38 2.07
CA ALA A 237 -15.47 8.94 2.90
C ALA A 237 -15.49 10.48 2.77
N LYS A 238 -16.16 11.16 3.73
CA LYS A 238 -16.28 12.62 3.80
C LYS A 238 -15.33 13.18 4.84
#